data_4bd6db87977dc7e2101f969ec96ca31a
#
_entry.id   4bd6db87977dc7e2101f969ec96ca31a
#
_cell.length_a   1.000
_cell.length_b   1.000
_cell.length_c   1.000
_cell.angle_alpha   90.00
_cell.angle_beta   90.00
_cell.angle_gamma   90.00
#
_symmetry.space_group_name_H-M   'P 1'
#
loop_
_entity.id
_entity.type
_entity.pdbx_description
1 polymer ?
#
loop_
_entity_poly.entity_id
_entity_poly.type
_entity_poly.pdbx_seq_one_letter_code
_entity_poly.pdbx_strand_id
1 'polypeptide(L)'
;MSQRVAALVPMAHVARVPGSADFYAKLGFEVIGSFTPPGEEEPAWVSLRCDNAQLMLARASEPVIPDQQAVLFYLYCADVFALHAQLEASGVEVGPIARPFYNPNGEFRLIDPDGYVVLIAHL
;
A
#
# COMPACT_ATOMS: atom_id res chain seq x y z
N MET A 1 5.64 29.37 -21.34
CA MET A 1 5.65 27.91 -21.12
C MET A 1 4.61 27.56 -20.07
N SER A 2 3.80 26.57 -20.34
CA SER A 2 2.83 26.11 -19.40
C SER A 2 3.50 25.20 -18.36
N GLN A 3 3.01 25.27 -17.12
CA GLN A 3 3.41 24.36 -16.05
C GLN A 3 2.41 23.22 -15.97
N ARG A 4 2.91 22.05 -15.55
CA ARG A 4 2.05 20.88 -15.37
C ARG A 4 2.56 20.04 -14.21
N VAL A 5 1.73 19.15 -13.73
CA VAL A 5 2.07 18.28 -12.60
C VAL A 5 3.27 17.41 -12.96
N ALA A 6 4.23 17.34 -12.06
CA ALA A 6 5.46 16.55 -12.26
C ALA A 6 5.40 15.19 -11.57
N ALA A 7 4.60 15.05 -10.51
CA ALA A 7 4.51 13.79 -9.76
C ALA A 7 3.19 13.72 -8.99
N LEU A 8 2.82 12.50 -8.62
CA LEU A 8 1.69 12.25 -7.74
C LEU A 8 2.10 11.21 -6.71
N VAL A 9 1.88 11.51 -5.44
CA VAL A 9 2.09 10.54 -4.36
C VAL A 9 0.79 10.42 -3.58
N PRO A 10 0.15 9.25 -3.57
CA PRO A 10 -1.04 9.05 -2.76
C PRO A 10 -0.72 9.16 -1.28
N MET A 11 -1.64 9.72 -0.50
CA MET A 11 -1.55 9.72 0.95
C MET A 11 -2.83 9.08 1.50
N ALA A 12 -2.71 7.93 2.10
CA ALA A 12 -3.83 7.21 2.68
C ALA A 12 -4.01 7.61 4.15
N HIS A 13 -5.24 7.93 4.52
CA HIS A 13 -5.58 8.11 5.93
C HIS A 13 -5.80 6.74 6.57
N VAL A 14 -5.10 6.47 7.65
CA VAL A 14 -5.08 5.17 8.33
C VAL A 14 -5.36 5.35 9.81
N ALA A 15 -5.87 4.30 10.44
CA ALA A 15 -6.18 4.34 11.87
C ALA A 15 -4.89 4.39 12.70
N ARG A 16 -3.88 3.60 12.32
CA ARG A 16 -2.62 3.52 13.05
C ARG A 16 -1.46 3.38 12.05
N VAL A 17 -0.63 4.41 11.98
CA VAL A 17 0.47 4.48 11.01
C VAL A 17 1.46 3.31 11.12
N PRO A 18 1.96 2.91 12.33
CA PRO A 18 2.89 1.78 12.41
C PRO A 18 2.32 0.47 11.87
N GLY A 19 1.06 0.17 12.17
CA GLY A 19 0.44 -1.06 11.67
C GLY A 19 0.35 -1.10 10.15
N SER A 20 -0.01 0.02 9.53
CA SER A 20 -0.08 0.12 8.09
C SER A 20 1.32 0.08 7.46
N ALA A 21 2.30 0.74 8.07
CA ALA A 21 3.68 0.69 7.59
C ALA A 21 4.22 -0.74 7.62
N ASP A 22 3.91 -1.51 8.66
CA ASP A 22 4.32 -2.91 8.77
C ASP A 22 3.70 -3.76 7.66
N PHE A 23 2.45 -3.50 7.33
CA PHE A 23 1.78 -4.19 6.21
C PHE A 23 2.50 -3.92 4.90
N TYR A 24 2.76 -2.65 4.59
CA TYR A 24 3.43 -2.29 3.33
C TYR A 24 4.90 -2.70 3.30
N ALA A 25 5.55 -2.83 4.46
CA ALA A 25 6.91 -3.38 4.54
C ALA A 25 6.98 -4.81 3.99
N LYS A 26 5.92 -5.59 4.15
CA LYS A 26 5.84 -6.94 3.58
C LYS A 26 5.78 -6.95 2.06
N LEU A 27 5.41 -5.81 1.45
CA LEU A 27 5.42 -5.63 0.00
C LEU A 27 6.74 -5.03 -0.49
N GLY A 28 7.67 -4.74 0.41
CA GLY A 28 8.97 -4.19 0.08
C GLY A 28 9.12 -2.70 0.34
N PHE A 29 8.10 -2.02 0.86
CA PHE A 29 8.18 -0.60 1.13
C PHE A 29 9.03 -0.30 2.35
N GLU A 30 9.85 0.73 2.25
CA GLU A 30 10.69 1.23 3.34
C GLU A 30 10.25 2.64 3.73
N VAL A 31 10.36 2.95 5.02
CA VAL A 31 10.09 4.31 5.52
C VAL A 31 11.26 5.20 5.13
N ILE A 32 10.98 6.25 4.36
CA ILE A 32 11.99 7.23 3.94
C ILE A 32 11.80 8.59 4.62
N GLY A 33 10.75 8.77 5.37
CA GLY A 33 10.48 9.97 6.14
C GLY A 33 9.38 9.73 7.13
N SER A 34 9.40 10.43 8.25
CA SER A 34 8.38 10.29 9.28
C SER A 34 8.26 11.56 10.10
N PHE A 35 7.10 11.72 10.73
CA PHE A 35 6.87 12.79 11.71
C PHE A 35 6.13 12.22 12.90
N THR A 36 6.74 12.38 14.08
CA THR A 36 6.13 12.02 15.35
C THR A 36 5.81 13.31 16.11
N PRO A 37 4.53 13.58 16.42
CA PRO A 37 4.17 14.79 17.14
C PRO A 37 4.83 14.87 18.52
N PRO A 38 5.12 16.07 19.02
CA PRO A 38 5.69 16.23 20.35
C PRO A 38 4.84 15.54 21.42
N GLY A 39 5.48 14.77 22.30
CA GLY A 39 4.80 14.05 23.37
C GLY A 39 4.19 12.71 22.97
N GLU A 40 4.25 12.35 21.71
CA GLU A 40 3.76 11.05 21.23
C GLU A 40 4.94 10.12 20.94
N GLU A 41 4.67 8.81 20.97
CA GLU A 41 5.71 7.79 20.73
C GLU A 41 5.65 7.25 19.30
N GLU A 42 4.48 7.31 18.67
CA GLU A 42 4.27 6.77 17.34
C GLU A 42 4.19 7.88 16.30
N PRO A 43 4.68 7.64 15.08
CA PRO A 43 4.54 8.62 14.01
C PRO A 43 3.07 8.82 13.62
N ALA A 44 2.74 10.06 13.29
CA ALA A 44 1.43 10.41 12.74
C ALA A 44 1.47 10.48 11.21
N TRP A 45 2.65 10.42 10.64
CA TRP A 45 2.86 10.45 9.18
C TRP A 45 4.15 9.72 8.85
N VAL A 46 4.12 8.95 7.76
CA VAL A 46 5.31 8.37 7.16
C VAL A 46 5.24 8.48 5.65
N SER A 47 6.39 8.54 5.03
CA SER A 47 6.54 8.38 3.58
C SER A 47 7.24 7.06 3.31
N LEU A 48 6.67 6.28 2.41
CA LEU A 48 7.15 4.95 2.06
C LEU A 48 7.62 4.93 0.62
N ARG A 49 8.64 4.12 0.35
CA ARG A 49 9.15 3.90 -1.01
C ARG A 49 9.52 2.45 -1.24
N CYS A 50 9.22 1.97 -2.43
CA CYS A 50 9.72 0.70 -2.96
C CYS A 50 10.01 0.91 -4.45
N ASP A 51 11.29 0.92 -4.82
CA ASP A 51 11.72 1.25 -6.19
C ASP A 51 11.10 2.58 -6.65
N ASN A 52 10.26 2.58 -7.68
CA ASN A 52 9.60 3.77 -8.20
C ASN A 52 8.26 4.06 -7.54
N ALA A 53 7.80 3.19 -6.65
CA ALA A 53 6.52 3.35 -5.98
C ALA A 53 6.67 4.19 -4.71
N GLN A 54 5.77 5.13 -4.50
CA GLN A 54 5.71 5.93 -3.28
C GLN A 54 4.29 5.97 -2.74
N LEU A 55 4.18 5.96 -1.42
CA LEU A 55 2.92 6.03 -0.70
C LEU A 55 3.16 6.73 0.62
N MET A 56 2.30 7.68 0.98
CA MET A 56 2.33 8.29 2.30
C MET A 56 1.17 7.75 3.13
N LEU A 57 1.40 7.63 4.43
CA LEU A 57 0.39 7.24 5.40
C LEU A 57 0.26 8.35 6.44
N ALA A 58 -0.95 8.76 6.72
CA ALA A 58 -1.22 9.77 7.74
C ALA A 58 -2.32 9.27 8.66
N ARG A 59 -2.16 9.51 9.97
CA ARG A 59 -3.16 9.12 10.94
C ARG A 59 -4.45 9.92 10.71
N ALA A 60 -5.56 9.21 10.56
CA ALA A 60 -6.86 9.84 10.36
C ALA A 60 -7.31 10.58 11.63
N SER A 61 -7.97 11.73 11.45
CA SER A 61 -8.56 12.48 12.55
C SER A 61 -9.94 11.96 12.94
N GLU A 62 -10.54 11.13 12.10
CA GLU A 62 -11.84 10.52 12.32
C GLU A 62 -11.75 9.01 12.12
N PRO A 63 -12.74 8.23 12.63
CA PRO A 63 -12.70 6.79 12.44
C PRO A 63 -12.64 6.38 10.98
N VAL A 64 -11.74 5.45 10.66
CA VAL A 64 -11.65 4.87 9.33
C VAL A 64 -12.74 3.81 9.19
N ILE A 65 -13.48 3.86 8.08
CA ILE A 65 -14.53 2.89 7.79
C ILE A 65 -14.06 2.03 6.62
N PRO A 66 -13.59 0.79 6.89
CA PRO A 66 -12.97 -0.04 5.85
C PRO A 66 -13.85 -0.28 4.63
N ASP A 67 -15.16 -0.45 4.83
CA ASP A 67 -16.10 -0.73 3.74
C ASP A 67 -16.33 0.47 2.81
N GLN A 68 -15.84 1.65 3.18
CA GLN A 68 -16.03 2.87 2.40
C GLN A 68 -14.77 3.33 1.67
N GLN A 69 -13.75 2.50 1.64
CA GLN A 69 -12.53 2.83 0.89
C GLN A 69 -12.78 2.65 -0.61
N ALA A 70 -12.75 3.77 -1.33
CA ALA A 70 -13.11 3.81 -2.75
C ALA A 70 -11.90 3.87 -3.69
N VAL A 71 -10.70 4.12 -3.16
CA VAL A 71 -9.47 4.16 -3.95
C VAL A 71 -8.80 2.80 -3.89
N LEU A 72 -8.41 2.29 -5.06
CA LEU A 72 -7.64 1.04 -5.15
C LEU A 72 -6.19 1.40 -5.47
N PHE A 73 -5.27 0.65 -4.86
CA PHE A 73 -3.86 0.78 -5.17
C PHE A 73 -3.46 -0.36 -6.11
N TYR A 74 -3.01 0.01 -7.30
CA TYR A 74 -2.55 -0.97 -8.28
C TYR A 74 -1.02 -0.97 -8.26
N LEU A 75 -0.44 -2.09 -7.85
CA LEU A 75 1.00 -2.27 -7.75
C LEU A 75 1.46 -3.30 -8.78
N TYR A 76 2.67 -3.15 -9.26
CA TYR A 76 3.22 -4.04 -10.27
C TYR A 76 4.50 -4.67 -9.75
N CYS A 77 4.70 -5.95 -10.00
CA CYS A 77 5.91 -6.66 -9.62
C CYS A 77 6.39 -7.57 -10.75
N ALA A 78 7.64 -7.94 -10.69
CA ALA A 78 8.26 -8.74 -11.74
C ALA A 78 7.81 -10.21 -11.72
N ASP A 79 7.43 -10.73 -10.55
CA ASP A 79 7.00 -12.12 -10.40
C ASP A 79 5.84 -12.20 -9.40
N VAL A 80 4.64 -12.16 -9.93
CA VAL A 80 3.42 -12.16 -9.13
C VAL A 80 3.24 -13.47 -8.36
N PHE A 81 3.70 -14.58 -8.91
CA PHE A 81 3.57 -15.88 -8.24
C PHE A 81 4.51 -15.99 -7.06
N ALA A 82 5.73 -15.51 -7.21
CA ALA A 82 6.71 -15.52 -6.11
C ALA A 82 6.25 -14.60 -4.97
N LEU A 83 5.75 -13.41 -5.31
CA LEU A 83 5.27 -12.47 -4.28
C LEU A 83 4.05 -13.02 -3.55
N HIS A 84 3.11 -13.62 -4.28
CA HIS A 84 1.94 -14.26 -3.68
C HIS A 84 2.34 -15.33 -2.67
N ALA A 85 3.27 -16.22 -3.05
CA ALA A 85 3.75 -17.27 -2.17
C ALA A 85 4.49 -16.71 -0.94
N GLN A 86 5.28 -15.69 -1.13
CA GLN A 86 6.02 -15.01 -0.06
C GLN A 86 5.07 -14.38 0.97
N LEU A 87 4.05 -13.70 0.50
CA LEU A 87 3.06 -13.06 1.38
C LEU A 87 2.25 -14.09 2.14
N GLU A 88 1.81 -15.14 1.46
CA GLU A 88 1.08 -16.24 2.07
C GLU A 88 1.93 -16.93 3.15
N ALA A 89 3.20 -17.17 2.88
CA ALA A 89 4.12 -17.76 3.84
C ALA A 89 4.37 -16.87 5.06
N SER A 90 4.25 -15.54 4.90
CA SER A 90 4.41 -14.60 6.00
C SER A 90 3.11 -14.32 6.75
N GLY A 91 2.04 -15.06 6.45
CA GLY A 91 0.77 -14.95 7.15
C GLY A 91 -0.16 -13.86 6.66
N VAL A 92 0.13 -13.25 5.51
CA VAL A 92 -0.76 -12.27 4.91
C VAL A 92 -1.88 -13.00 4.17
N GLU A 93 -3.12 -12.59 4.41
CA GLU A 93 -4.26 -13.11 3.68
C GLU A 93 -4.26 -12.53 2.27
N VAL A 94 -4.11 -13.40 1.28
CA VAL A 94 -4.08 -13.02 -0.13
C VAL A 94 -5.17 -13.73 -0.89
N GLY A 95 -5.77 -13.05 -1.87
CA GLY A 95 -6.71 -13.66 -2.78
C GLY A 95 -6.02 -14.58 -3.77
N PRO A 96 -6.79 -15.39 -4.50
CA PRO A 96 -6.22 -16.28 -5.52
C PRO A 96 -5.68 -15.47 -6.70
N ILE A 97 -4.64 -16.00 -7.33
CA ILE A 97 -4.12 -15.40 -8.57
C ILE A 97 -5.13 -15.63 -9.67
N ALA A 98 -5.57 -14.52 -10.30
CA ALA A 98 -6.49 -14.53 -11.44
C ALA A 98 -5.75 -14.09 -12.71
N ARG A 99 -6.30 -14.44 -13.85
CA ARG A 99 -5.74 -14.04 -15.16
C ARG A 99 -6.83 -13.38 -16.00
N PRO A 100 -7.29 -12.17 -15.61
CA PRO A 100 -8.29 -11.48 -16.40
C PRO A 100 -7.71 -11.08 -17.75
N PHE A 101 -8.59 -10.76 -18.71
CA PHE A 101 -8.13 -10.45 -20.06
C PHE A 101 -7.16 -9.27 -20.11
N TYR A 102 -7.29 -8.31 -19.18
CA TYR A 102 -6.43 -7.13 -19.10
C TYR A 102 -5.12 -7.39 -18.35
N ASN A 103 -4.98 -8.52 -17.66
CA ASN A 103 -3.75 -8.92 -16.95
C ASN A 103 -3.54 -10.45 -17.14
N PRO A 104 -3.22 -10.87 -18.38
CA PRO A 104 -3.11 -12.31 -18.67
C PRO A 104 -1.94 -12.99 -17.94
N ASN A 105 -0.96 -12.22 -17.46
CA ASN A 105 0.18 -12.74 -16.73
C ASN A 105 -0.08 -12.89 -15.23
N GLY A 106 -1.27 -12.48 -14.77
CA GLY A 106 -1.71 -12.70 -13.41
C GLY A 106 -1.79 -11.47 -12.55
N GLU A 107 -2.77 -11.49 -11.66
CA GLU A 107 -2.92 -10.50 -10.60
C GLU A 107 -3.59 -11.15 -9.40
N PHE A 108 -3.39 -10.58 -8.22
CA PHE A 108 -4.10 -10.99 -7.02
C PHE A 108 -4.43 -9.77 -6.16
N ARG A 109 -5.29 -10.00 -5.21
CA ARG A 109 -5.89 -8.94 -4.39
C ARG A 109 -5.61 -9.19 -2.92
N LEU A 110 -5.31 -8.13 -2.18
CA LEU A 110 -5.26 -8.15 -0.73
C LEU A 110 -5.83 -6.85 -0.19
N ILE A 111 -6.12 -6.84 1.10
CA ILE A 111 -6.74 -5.70 1.76
C ILE A 111 -5.84 -5.27 2.90
N ASP A 112 -5.53 -3.98 2.96
CA ASP A 112 -4.68 -3.45 4.00
C ASP A 112 -5.46 -3.30 5.33
N PRO A 113 -4.78 -2.94 6.44
CA PRO A 113 -5.45 -2.85 7.75
C PRO A 113 -6.63 -1.88 7.81
N ASP A 114 -6.70 -0.91 6.91
CA ASP A 114 -7.76 0.09 6.90
C ASP A 114 -8.80 -0.14 5.80
N GLY A 115 -8.75 -1.29 5.13
CA GLY A 115 -9.70 -1.64 4.10
C GLY A 115 -9.34 -1.17 2.70
N TYR A 116 -8.18 -0.55 2.50
CA TYR A 116 -7.75 -0.21 1.15
C TYR A 116 -7.44 -1.47 0.37
N VAL A 117 -8.02 -1.55 -0.82
CA VAL A 117 -7.80 -2.68 -1.71
C VAL A 117 -6.49 -2.48 -2.45
N VAL A 118 -5.62 -3.48 -2.36
CA VAL A 118 -4.34 -3.51 -3.04
C VAL A 118 -4.39 -4.61 -4.09
N LEU A 119 -4.20 -4.23 -5.35
CA LEU A 119 -4.12 -5.17 -6.46
C LEU A 119 -2.65 -5.28 -6.88
N ILE A 120 -2.16 -6.49 -7.00
CA ILE A 120 -0.78 -6.73 -7.43
C ILE A 120 -0.80 -7.47 -8.75
N ALA A 121 -0.26 -6.83 -9.78
CA ALA A 121 -0.25 -7.34 -11.14
C ALA A 121 1.17 -7.61 -11.60
N HIS A 122 1.29 -8.52 -12.55
CA HIS A 122 2.57 -8.82 -13.18
C HIS A 122 2.98 -7.68 -14.12
N LEU A 123 4.25 -7.28 -14.07
CA LEU A 123 4.83 -6.29 -14.99
C LEU A 123 4.69 -6.73 -16.43
#